data_ff5c372d06733683ee96307dc2e146a7
#
_entry.id   ff5c372d06733683ee96307dc2e146a7
#
_cell.length_a   1.000
_cell.length_b   1.000
_cell.length_c   1.000
_cell.angle_alpha   90.00
_cell.angle_beta   90.00
_cell.angle_gamma   90.00
#
_symmetry.space_group_name_H-M   'P 1'
#
loop_
_entity.id
_entity.type
_entity.pdbx_description
1 polymer ?
#
loop_
_entity_poly.entity_id
_entity_poly.type
_entity_poly.pdbx_seq_one_letter_code
_entity_poly.pdbx_strand_id
1 'polypeptide(L)'
;MLTSHSFPPLVIRGRSLLPIVQGGMGVGISAHRLAGSVAREGALGTIASIDLRHHHPDLLERCAQSPDRATLEQANLTALAREIHAAKALSEGRGMIAVNVMKAVSAQADYVRVACESGAHAIVMGAGLPLDLPDMTQGHDIALIPILSDSRGVALVLKKWMKKGRLPDAVVIEHPAHAGGHLGVTHLADMHDRRFDFVRVLEELETVFTSLGLKRDDVPLIVAGGINSHEAVRELLDAGANGVQLGTPFAVTEEGDAHPNFKRVLAEAAPEDIVEFVSVTGLPARAVKTPWLVRYLRQETKIREKVGALKHACPTALQCLSVCGWRDGIEKFGHFCIDTRLAAALRGDVANGLFFRGREALPFGSAIRSVHDLIELLLTGATRPSVAGRWAFFLG
;
A
#
# COMPACT_ATOMS: atom_id res chain seq x y z
N MET A 1 3.62 -6.87 -25.51
CA MET A 1 4.71 -5.95 -25.18
C MET A 1 4.12 -4.56 -25.02
N LEU A 2 4.56 -3.80 -24.00
CA LEU A 2 4.17 -2.41 -23.86
C LEU A 2 4.63 -1.58 -25.05
N THR A 3 3.83 -0.60 -25.42
CA THR A 3 4.18 0.36 -26.47
C THR A 3 5.38 1.21 -26.02
N SER A 4 6.22 1.67 -26.94
CA SER A 4 7.31 2.59 -26.64
C SER A 4 6.78 3.85 -25.96
N HIS A 5 7.36 4.23 -24.82
CA HIS A 5 7.04 5.46 -24.10
C HIS A 5 8.28 6.35 -23.95
N SER A 6 8.06 7.65 -23.71
CA SER A 6 9.13 8.67 -23.63
C SER A 6 9.60 8.96 -22.19
N PHE A 7 8.99 8.36 -21.17
CA PHE A 7 9.37 8.62 -19.79
C PHE A 7 10.72 8.01 -19.42
N PRO A 8 11.54 8.72 -18.64
CA PRO A 8 12.79 8.18 -18.13
C PRO A 8 12.52 6.98 -17.20
N PRO A 9 13.45 6.02 -17.14
CA PRO A 9 13.31 4.88 -16.26
C PRO A 9 13.49 5.29 -14.78
N LEU A 10 12.76 4.63 -13.88
CA LEU A 10 13.03 4.66 -12.45
C LEU A 10 14.19 3.71 -12.16
N VAL A 11 15.31 4.24 -11.65
CA VAL A 11 16.48 3.43 -11.33
C VAL A 11 16.56 3.21 -9.83
N ILE A 12 16.50 1.95 -9.37
CA ILE A 12 16.66 1.56 -7.97
C ILE A 12 17.77 0.51 -7.87
N ARG A 13 18.84 0.81 -7.14
CA ARG A 13 20.03 -0.07 -7.01
C ARG A 13 20.55 -0.61 -8.36
N GLY A 14 20.63 0.27 -9.36
CA GLY A 14 21.10 -0.08 -10.70
C GLY A 14 20.10 -0.87 -11.56
N ARG A 15 18.91 -1.21 -11.05
CA ARG A 15 17.84 -1.79 -11.86
C ARG A 15 17.03 -0.70 -12.53
N SER A 16 16.92 -0.77 -13.85
CA SER A 16 16.07 0.11 -14.66
C SER A 16 14.65 -0.43 -14.70
N LEU A 17 13.70 0.33 -14.22
CA LEU A 17 12.27 -0.02 -14.11
C LEU A 17 11.42 0.98 -14.89
N LEU A 18 10.20 0.58 -15.24
CA LEU A 18 9.17 1.56 -15.61
C LEU A 18 8.94 2.52 -14.43
N PRO A 19 8.65 3.80 -14.67
CA PRO A 19 8.45 4.79 -13.60
C PRO A 19 7.09 4.61 -12.88
N ILE A 20 6.64 3.38 -12.76
CA ILE A 20 5.36 2.97 -12.17
C ILE A 20 5.62 2.01 -11.00
N VAL A 21 5.00 2.30 -9.86
CA VAL A 21 5.06 1.48 -8.66
C VAL A 21 3.64 1.12 -8.24
N GLN A 22 3.39 -0.15 -7.99
CA GLN A 22 2.16 -0.59 -7.33
C GLN A 22 2.39 -0.58 -5.81
N GLY A 23 1.62 0.24 -5.09
CA GLY A 23 1.70 0.36 -3.64
C GLY A 23 1.15 -0.86 -2.89
N GLY A 24 1.74 -1.18 -1.74
CA GLY A 24 1.27 -2.28 -0.89
C GLY A 24 -0.10 -2.00 -0.28
N MET A 25 -1.03 -2.96 -0.34
CA MET A 25 -2.40 -2.84 0.14
C MET A 25 -2.78 -4.06 0.99
N GLY A 26 -2.88 -3.88 2.31
CA GLY A 26 -3.32 -4.91 3.27
C GLY A 26 -4.84 -4.86 3.51
N VAL A 27 -5.46 -5.91 4.01
CA VAL A 27 -4.96 -7.27 4.25
C VAL A 27 -5.11 -8.08 2.97
N GLY A 28 -4.01 -8.61 2.43
CA GLY A 28 -4.05 -9.52 1.29
C GLY A 28 -4.57 -8.93 -0.05
N ILE A 29 -4.80 -7.61 -0.15
CA ILE A 29 -5.31 -6.98 -1.37
C ILE A 29 -4.22 -6.97 -2.45
N SER A 30 -2.96 -6.77 -2.07
CA SER A 30 -1.81 -6.99 -2.94
C SER A 30 -0.98 -8.16 -2.43
N ALA A 31 -1.07 -9.30 -3.10
CA ALA A 31 -0.34 -10.53 -2.88
C ALA A 31 0.46 -10.88 -4.15
N HIS A 32 0.77 -12.16 -4.38
CA HIS A 32 1.67 -12.56 -5.46
C HIS A 32 1.13 -12.29 -6.87
N ARG A 33 -0.20 -12.44 -7.10
CA ARG A 33 -0.76 -12.27 -8.45
C ARG A 33 -0.60 -10.83 -8.93
N LEU A 34 -1.02 -9.87 -8.11
CA LEU A 34 -0.90 -8.45 -8.45
C LEU A 34 0.56 -8.04 -8.54
N ALA A 35 1.34 -8.25 -7.48
CA ALA A 35 2.73 -7.81 -7.43
C ALA A 35 3.59 -8.46 -8.52
N GLY A 36 3.43 -9.76 -8.76
CA GLY A 36 4.13 -10.50 -9.81
C GLY A 36 3.76 -10.03 -11.20
N SER A 37 2.46 -9.76 -11.46
CA SER A 37 2.02 -9.26 -12.77
C SER A 37 2.57 -7.85 -13.07
N VAL A 38 2.59 -6.97 -12.06
CA VAL A 38 3.19 -5.63 -12.19
C VAL A 38 4.70 -5.75 -12.47
N ALA A 39 5.40 -6.60 -11.75
CA ALA A 39 6.84 -6.82 -11.97
C ALA A 39 7.12 -7.43 -13.35
N ARG A 40 6.28 -8.34 -13.84
CA ARG A 40 6.38 -8.92 -15.18
C ARG A 40 6.30 -7.86 -16.29
N GLU A 41 5.55 -6.78 -16.09
CA GLU A 41 5.55 -5.65 -17.02
C GLU A 41 6.83 -4.79 -16.95
N GLY A 42 7.73 -5.01 -15.98
CA GLY A 42 8.97 -4.27 -15.79
C GLY A 42 8.87 -3.14 -14.75
N ALA A 43 7.79 -3.08 -14.00
CA ALA A 43 7.55 -2.11 -12.93
C ALA A 43 7.90 -2.67 -11.54
N LEU A 44 7.63 -1.91 -10.47
CA LEU A 44 7.78 -2.37 -9.09
C LEU A 44 6.44 -2.82 -8.54
N GLY A 45 6.29 -4.13 -8.29
CA GLY A 45 5.11 -4.72 -7.65
C GLY A 45 5.36 -4.95 -6.15
N THR A 46 4.38 -4.64 -5.32
CA THR A 46 4.53 -4.65 -3.86
C THR A 46 3.51 -5.56 -3.17
N ILE A 47 4.02 -6.54 -2.41
CA ILE A 47 3.22 -7.40 -1.54
C ILE A 47 3.01 -6.70 -0.20
N ALA A 48 1.78 -6.65 0.32
CA ALA A 48 1.50 -6.20 1.68
C ALA A 48 1.70 -7.35 2.67
N SER A 49 2.61 -7.20 3.63
CA SER A 49 3.07 -8.29 4.51
C SER A 49 2.02 -8.81 5.48
N ILE A 50 1.01 -8.00 5.81
CA ILE A 50 0.08 -8.30 6.92
C ILE A 50 -0.98 -9.34 6.51
N ASP A 51 -1.11 -10.37 7.34
CA ASP A 51 -2.20 -11.34 7.39
C ASP A 51 -2.46 -12.10 6.07
N LEU A 52 -1.37 -12.45 5.36
CA LEU A 52 -1.39 -13.16 4.07
C LEU A 52 -1.87 -14.62 4.17
N ARG A 53 -1.97 -15.21 5.39
CA ARG A 53 -2.51 -16.56 5.58
C ARG A 53 -3.90 -16.74 4.96
N HIS A 54 -4.67 -15.64 4.77
CA HIS A 54 -5.99 -15.69 4.14
C HIS A 54 -5.98 -16.18 2.69
N HIS A 55 -4.83 -16.17 2.02
CA HIS A 55 -4.65 -16.76 0.67
C HIS A 55 -4.30 -18.25 0.69
N HIS A 56 -4.08 -18.85 1.88
CA HIS A 56 -3.58 -20.20 2.04
C HIS A 56 -4.54 -21.05 2.88
N PRO A 57 -5.42 -21.87 2.26
CA PRO A 57 -6.41 -22.69 2.99
C PRO A 57 -5.80 -23.61 4.05
N ASP A 58 -4.63 -24.22 3.77
CA ASP A 58 -3.90 -25.07 4.72
C ASP A 58 -3.45 -24.30 5.98
N LEU A 59 -3.05 -23.06 5.84
CA LEU A 59 -2.66 -22.22 6.97
C LEU A 59 -3.89 -21.75 7.76
N LEU A 60 -4.99 -21.46 7.09
CA LEU A 60 -6.27 -21.14 7.76
C LEU A 60 -6.78 -22.32 8.58
N GLU A 61 -6.75 -23.53 8.03
CA GLU A 61 -7.15 -24.75 8.74
C GLU A 61 -6.30 -24.97 9.98
N ARG A 62 -4.97 -24.86 9.86
CA ARG A 62 -4.03 -24.93 11.00
C ARG A 62 -4.35 -23.89 12.07
N CYS A 63 -4.62 -22.64 11.68
CA CYS A 63 -4.99 -21.57 12.62
C CYS A 63 -6.36 -21.83 13.28
N ALA A 64 -7.31 -22.48 12.61
CA ALA A 64 -8.59 -22.85 13.20
C ALA A 64 -8.45 -23.95 14.27
N GLN A 65 -7.51 -24.89 14.07
CA GLN A 65 -7.21 -25.95 15.05
C GLN A 65 -6.46 -25.43 16.29
N SER A 66 -5.62 -24.41 16.14
CA SER A 66 -4.83 -23.81 17.21
C SER A 66 -4.83 -22.27 17.07
N PRO A 67 -5.88 -21.58 17.57
CA PRO A 67 -6.06 -20.13 17.36
C PRO A 67 -5.27 -19.29 18.37
N ASP A 68 -4.05 -19.68 18.69
CA ASP A 68 -3.13 -18.91 19.52
C ASP A 68 -2.26 -17.95 18.70
N ARG A 69 -1.69 -16.95 19.37
CA ARG A 69 -0.88 -15.90 18.74
C ARG A 69 0.32 -16.46 17.96
N ALA A 70 1.04 -17.40 18.53
CA ALA A 70 2.27 -17.94 17.92
C ALA A 70 1.95 -18.70 16.63
N THR A 71 0.87 -19.50 16.62
CA THR A 71 0.38 -20.22 15.44
C THR A 71 -0.04 -19.23 14.33
N LEU A 72 -0.76 -18.16 14.69
CA LEU A 72 -1.19 -17.12 13.73
C LEU A 72 -0.01 -16.34 13.14
N GLU A 73 0.95 -15.92 13.97
CA GLU A 73 2.17 -15.23 13.53
C GLU A 73 3.00 -16.14 12.61
N GLN A 74 3.24 -17.38 12.99
CA GLN A 74 4.00 -18.33 12.17
C GLN A 74 3.31 -18.62 10.83
N ALA A 75 1.98 -18.74 10.81
CA ALA A 75 1.22 -18.91 9.58
C ALA A 75 1.39 -17.70 8.64
N ASN A 76 1.36 -16.47 9.18
CA ASN A 76 1.56 -15.27 8.39
C ASN A 76 2.98 -15.15 7.84
N LEU A 77 4.01 -15.50 8.61
CA LEU A 77 5.40 -15.52 8.13
C LEU A 77 5.59 -16.57 7.02
N THR A 78 5.00 -17.75 7.18
CA THR A 78 5.01 -18.79 6.16
C THR A 78 4.29 -18.32 4.87
N ALA A 79 3.13 -17.69 5.02
CA ALA A 79 2.38 -17.14 3.90
C ALA A 79 3.19 -16.06 3.16
N LEU A 80 3.82 -15.14 3.89
CA LEU A 80 4.66 -14.09 3.28
C LEU A 80 5.79 -14.70 2.42
N ALA A 81 6.50 -15.69 2.93
CA ALA A 81 7.55 -16.37 2.17
C ALA A 81 6.99 -17.00 0.87
N ARG A 82 5.85 -17.70 0.96
CA ARG A 82 5.17 -18.32 -0.20
C ARG A 82 4.77 -17.25 -1.24
N GLU A 83 4.19 -16.14 -0.80
CA GLU A 83 3.76 -15.04 -1.67
C GLU A 83 4.96 -14.38 -2.39
N ILE A 84 6.09 -14.18 -1.70
CA ILE A 84 7.30 -13.64 -2.31
C ILE A 84 7.82 -14.59 -3.39
N HIS A 85 7.94 -15.89 -3.11
CA HIS A 85 8.42 -16.87 -4.08
C HIS A 85 7.50 -16.96 -5.30
N ALA A 86 6.17 -16.97 -5.09
CA ALA A 86 5.18 -17.00 -6.15
C ALA A 86 5.22 -15.74 -7.03
N ALA A 87 5.33 -14.55 -6.42
CA ALA A 87 5.44 -13.30 -7.15
C ALA A 87 6.73 -13.23 -7.98
N LYS A 88 7.85 -13.69 -7.43
CA LYS A 88 9.14 -13.78 -8.16
C LYS A 88 9.05 -14.72 -9.35
N ALA A 89 8.43 -15.87 -9.19
CA ALA A 89 8.21 -16.82 -10.29
C ALA A 89 7.35 -16.18 -11.39
N LEU A 90 6.24 -15.52 -11.00
CA LEU A 90 5.33 -14.85 -11.94
C LEU A 90 5.97 -13.65 -12.67
N SER A 91 6.92 -12.97 -12.04
CA SER A 91 7.64 -11.84 -12.63
C SER A 91 8.61 -12.24 -13.76
N GLU A 92 8.93 -13.52 -13.90
CA GLU A 92 9.90 -14.04 -14.90
C GLU A 92 11.26 -13.32 -14.83
N GLY A 93 11.67 -12.89 -13.64
CA GLY A 93 12.91 -12.15 -13.41
C GLY A 93 12.90 -10.68 -13.83
N ARG A 94 11.76 -10.16 -14.30
CA ARG A 94 11.57 -8.78 -14.73
C ARG A 94 11.12 -7.91 -13.55
N GLY A 95 11.27 -6.59 -13.69
CA GLY A 95 10.85 -5.63 -12.67
C GLY A 95 11.46 -5.87 -11.29
N MET A 96 10.74 -5.48 -10.25
CA MET A 96 11.10 -5.71 -8.85
C MET A 96 9.89 -6.17 -8.03
N ILE A 97 10.13 -7.08 -7.07
CA ILE A 97 9.15 -7.46 -6.03
C ILE A 97 9.58 -6.81 -4.72
N ALA A 98 8.73 -5.93 -4.21
CA ALA A 98 8.87 -5.31 -2.89
C ALA A 98 7.91 -5.93 -1.87
N VAL A 99 8.24 -5.78 -0.59
CA VAL A 99 7.35 -6.09 0.53
C VAL A 99 7.06 -4.82 1.32
N ASN A 100 5.79 -4.46 1.44
CA ASN A 100 5.36 -3.37 2.29
C ASN A 100 5.18 -3.88 3.72
N VAL A 101 5.91 -3.27 4.66
CA VAL A 101 5.82 -3.53 6.09
C VAL A 101 5.46 -2.23 6.80
N MET A 102 4.35 -2.21 7.54
CA MET A 102 3.98 -1.03 8.32
C MET A 102 4.74 -0.99 9.65
N LYS A 103 5.31 0.17 9.98
CA LYS A 103 6.00 0.40 11.27
C LYS A 103 5.08 0.15 12.48
N ALA A 104 3.78 0.37 12.32
CA ALA A 104 2.77 0.17 13.37
C ALA A 104 2.41 -1.30 13.64
N VAL A 105 2.91 -2.25 12.85
CA VAL A 105 2.62 -3.70 13.03
C VAL A 105 3.52 -4.27 14.13
N SER A 106 2.95 -5.11 15.01
CA SER A 106 3.68 -5.69 16.15
C SER A 106 4.86 -6.56 15.72
N ALA A 107 4.69 -7.40 14.69
CA ALA A 107 5.70 -8.33 14.18
C ALA A 107 6.54 -7.75 13.03
N GLN A 108 6.72 -6.42 12.95
CA GLN A 108 7.39 -5.77 11.82
C GLN A 108 8.81 -6.32 11.56
N ALA A 109 9.59 -6.59 12.61
CA ALA A 109 10.95 -7.11 12.47
C ALA A 109 10.98 -8.50 11.84
N ASP A 110 10.04 -9.38 12.21
CA ASP A 110 9.92 -10.72 11.65
C ASP A 110 9.48 -10.67 10.18
N TYR A 111 8.56 -9.78 9.82
CA TYR A 111 8.17 -9.58 8.42
C TYR A 111 9.35 -9.06 7.58
N VAL A 112 10.15 -8.12 8.09
CA VAL A 112 11.37 -7.64 7.41
C VAL A 112 12.36 -8.79 7.24
N ARG A 113 12.63 -9.56 8.30
CA ARG A 113 13.54 -10.71 8.26
C ARG A 113 13.10 -11.74 7.20
N VAL A 114 11.84 -12.18 7.25
CA VAL A 114 11.31 -13.16 6.27
C VAL A 114 11.35 -12.62 4.85
N ALA A 115 11.06 -11.33 4.64
CA ALA A 115 11.16 -10.72 3.32
C ALA A 115 12.59 -10.75 2.78
N CYS A 116 13.60 -10.45 3.61
CA CYS A 116 15.01 -10.56 3.26
C CYS A 116 15.41 -12.00 2.94
N GLU A 117 15.11 -12.94 3.82
CA GLU A 117 15.43 -14.38 3.69
C GLU A 117 14.76 -15.02 2.46
N SER A 118 13.54 -14.58 2.11
CA SER A 118 12.80 -15.04 0.92
C SER A 118 13.25 -14.37 -0.38
N GLY A 119 14.22 -13.45 -0.30
CA GLY A 119 14.83 -12.79 -1.45
C GLY A 119 13.91 -11.77 -2.12
N ALA A 120 13.11 -11.01 -1.37
CA ALA A 120 12.47 -9.82 -1.87
C ALA A 120 13.51 -8.80 -2.37
N HIS A 121 13.19 -7.99 -3.36
CA HIS A 121 14.12 -7.01 -3.91
C HIS A 121 14.13 -5.69 -3.12
N ALA A 122 13.03 -5.37 -2.43
CA ALA A 122 12.90 -4.15 -1.65
C ALA A 122 11.99 -4.32 -0.42
N ILE A 123 12.26 -3.53 0.63
CA ILE A 123 11.32 -3.27 1.73
C ILE A 123 10.79 -1.85 1.56
N VAL A 124 9.47 -1.73 1.50
CA VAL A 124 8.75 -0.45 1.54
C VAL A 124 8.16 -0.29 2.93
N MET A 125 8.50 0.78 3.66
CA MET A 125 8.04 0.95 5.04
C MET A 125 7.47 2.33 5.32
N GLY A 126 6.24 2.36 5.79
CA GLY A 126 5.49 3.54 6.22
C GLY A 126 4.71 3.30 7.51
N ALA A 127 3.66 4.08 7.75
CA ALA A 127 2.87 4.08 8.99
C ALA A 127 3.72 4.33 10.24
N GLY A 128 4.60 5.33 10.16
CA GLY A 128 5.57 5.76 11.14
C GLY A 128 6.96 5.98 10.52
N LEU A 129 7.88 6.58 11.27
CA LEU A 129 9.23 6.85 10.81
C LEU A 129 10.10 5.58 10.89
N PRO A 130 10.59 5.02 9.78
CA PRO A 130 11.35 3.76 9.77
C PRO A 130 12.83 3.97 10.10
N LEU A 131 13.14 4.60 11.24
CA LEU A 131 14.51 5.00 11.60
C LEU A 131 15.46 3.82 11.87
N ASP A 132 14.92 2.66 12.19
CA ASP A 132 15.64 1.42 12.51
C ASP A 132 15.64 0.39 11.36
N LEU A 133 15.02 0.70 10.22
CA LEU A 133 14.98 -0.21 9.08
C LEU A 133 16.38 -0.62 8.56
N PRO A 134 17.40 0.29 8.48
CA PRO A 134 18.75 -0.12 8.14
C PRO A 134 19.34 -1.18 9.07
N ASP A 135 19.04 -1.10 10.38
CA ASP A 135 19.55 -2.07 11.36
C ASP A 135 18.89 -3.44 11.17
N MET A 136 17.56 -3.46 10.90
CA MET A 136 16.80 -4.68 10.66
C MET A 136 17.23 -5.44 9.41
N THR A 137 17.86 -4.76 8.45
CA THR A 137 18.25 -5.33 7.15
C THR A 137 19.76 -5.49 7.01
N GLN A 138 20.51 -5.32 8.10
CA GLN A 138 21.95 -5.44 8.08
C GLN A 138 22.39 -6.83 7.56
N GLY A 139 23.34 -6.85 6.62
CA GLY A 139 23.84 -8.07 6.01
C GLY A 139 23.02 -8.59 4.82
N HIS A 140 21.90 -7.95 4.48
CA HIS A 140 21.07 -8.32 3.34
C HIS A 140 21.21 -7.32 2.19
N ASP A 141 21.31 -7.84 0.96
CA ASP A 141 21.29 -7.03 -0.27
C ASP A 141 19.87 -6.74 -0.69
N ILE A 142 19.25 -5.73 -0.06
CA ILE A 142 17.84 -5.35 -0.28
C ILE A 142 17.71 -3.83 -0.35
N ALA A 143 16.83 -3.35 -1.25
CA ALA A 143 16.51 -1.93 -1.35
C ALA A 143 15.61 -1.49 -0.19
N LEU A 144 15.83 -0.28 0.35
CA LEU A 144 15.08 0.29 1.45
C LEU A 144 14.35 1.55 0.99
N ILE A 145 13.02 1.54 1.07
CA ILE A 145 12.14 2.57 0.53
C ILE A 145 11.18 3.05 1.62
N PRO A 146 11.49 4.13 2.35
CA PRO A 146 10.58 4.73 3.31
C PRO A 146 9.42 5.44 2.61
N ILE A 147 8.22 5.42 3.23
CA ILE A 147 7.05 6.20 2.82
C ILE A 147 6.89 7.36 3.81
N LEU A 148 6.83 8.57 3.30
CA LEU A 148 6.72 9.82 4.05
C LEU A 148 5.76 10.77 3.32
N SER A 149 5.29 11.83 3.98
CA SER A 149 4.32 12.74 3.37
C SER A 149 4.88 14.15 3.11
N ASP A 150 5.97 14.54 3.76
CA ASP A 150 6.55 15.88 3.64
C ASP A 150 8.08 15.89 3.65
N SER A 151 8.66 17.01 3.28
CA SER A 151 10.10 17.23 3.21
C SER A 151 10.82 17.12 4.56
N ARG A 152 10.14 17.45 5.67
CA ARG A 152 10.69 17.36 7.03
C ARG A 152 10.88 15.92 7.46
N GLY A 153 9.89 15.08 7.17
CA GLY A 153 9.97 13.63 7.41
C GLY A 153 11.13 13.01 6.62
N VAL A 154 11.24 13.36 5.33
CA VAL A 154 12.35 12.90 4.47
C VAL A 154 13.71 13.37 5.01
N ALA A 155 13.85 14.64 5.33
CA ALA A 155 15.09 15.20 5.88
C ALA A 155 15.51 14.50 7.19
N LEU A 156 14.53 14.16 8.05
CA LEU A 156 14.81 13.45 9.30
C LEU A 156 15.32 12.04 9.05
N VAL A 157 14.66 11.29 8.15
CA VAL A 157 15.09 9.93 7.78
C VAL A 157 16.48 9.96 7.16
N LEU A 158 16.74 10.84 6.19
CA LEU A 158 18.06 11.00 5.55
C LEU A 158 19.15 11.25 6.60
N LYS A 159 18.98 12.25 7.47
CA LYS A 159 19.94 12.59 8.52
C LYS A 159 20.22 11.43 9.48
N LYS A 160 19.17 10.66 9.82
CA LYS A 160 19.32 9.53 10.76
C LYS A 160 19.98 8.32 10.10
N TRP A 161 19.62 8.02 8.84
CA TRP A 161 20.20 6.90 8.11
C TRP A 161 21.65 7.15 7.69
N MET A 162 21.99 8.40 7.28
CA MET A 162 23.37 8.77 6.98
C MET A 162 24.32 8.54 8.16
N LYS A 163 23.85 8.76 9.40
CA LYS A 163 24.64 8.43 10.61
C LYS A 163 24.90 6.93 10.78
N LYS A 164 24.14 6.10 10.08
CA LYS A 164 24.31 4.63 10.02
C LYS A 164 25.05 4.18 8.75
N GLY A 165 25.59 5.13 7.98
CA GLY A 165 26.27 4.84 6.72
C GLY A 165 25.34 4.35 5.61
N ARG A 166 24.03 4.68 5.65
CA ARG A 166 23.02 4.21 4.71
C ARG A 166 22.17 5.36 4.17
N LEU A 167 21.84 5.30 2.87
CA LEU A 167 20.81 6.14 2.25
C LEU A 167 19.60 5.28 1.88
N PRO A 168 18.39 5.85 1.80
CA PRO A 168 17.28 5.20 1.10
C PRO A 168 17.64 4.94 -0.36
N ASP A 169 17.19 3.82 -0.91
CA ASP A 169 17.34 3.51 -2.34
C ASP A 169 16.28 4.18 -3.21
N ALA A 170 15.20 4.63 -2.60
CA ALA A 170 14.19 5.57 -3.08
C ALA A 170 13.37 6.06 -1.88
N VAL A 171 12.57 7.11 -2.05
CA VAL A 171 11.59 7.60 -1.07
C VAL A 171 10.24 7.71 -1.74
N VAL A 172 9.19 7.18 -1.12
CA VAL A 172 7.80 7.44 -1.52
C VAL A 172 7.27 8.64 -0.76
N ILE A 173 6.73 9.62 -1.49
CA ILE A 173 6.07 10.81 -0.96
C ILE A 173 4.57 10.64 -1.18
N GLU A 174 3.83 10.36 -0.11
CA GLU A 174 2.39 10.09 -0.17
C GLU A 174 1.58 11.32 0.22
N HIS A 175 0.67 11.77 -0.66
CA HIS A 175 -0.19 12.91 -0.42
C HIS A 175 -1.45 12.51 0.37
N PRO A 176 -1.65 13.04 1.60
CA PRO A 176 -2.75 12.63 2.46
C PRO A 176 -4.15 12.89 1.90
N ALA A 177 -4.33 13.99 1.15
CA ALA A 177 -5.63 14.35 0.58
C ALA A 177 -6.13 13.35 -0.47
N HIS A 178 -5.26 12.52 -1.05
CA HIS A 178 -5.58 11.61 -2.15
C HIS A 178 -5.44 10.13 -1.79
N ALA A 179 -4.66 9.80 -0.75
CA ALA A 179 -4.40 8.44 -0.31
C ALA A 179 -5.67 7.69 0.09
N GLY A 180 -5.66 6.37 -0.05
CA GLY A 180 -6.63 5.45 0.53
C GLY A 180 -6.05 4.73 1.76
N GLY A 181 -6.91 4.20 2.63
CA GLY A 181 -6.44 3.63 3.89
C GLY A 181 -5.99 4.71 4.87
N HIS A 182 -4.90 4.49 5.61
CA HIS A 182 -4.35 5.49 6.52
C HIS A 182 -3.71 6.64 5.73
N LEU A 183 -4.00 7.87 6.12
CA LEU A 183 -3.68 9.05 5.31
C LEU A 183 -2.32 9.69 5.60
N GLY A 184 -1.52 9.15 6.51
CA GLY A 184 -0.19 9.68 6.82
C GLY A 184 -0.16 11.03 7.55
N VAL A 185 -1.30 11.53 8.03
CA VAL A 185 -1.44 12.73 8.87
C VAL A 185 -1.96 12.40 10.26
N THR A 186 -1.68 13.27 11.23
CA THR A 186 -2.14 13.09 12.61
C THR A 186 -3.60 13.52 12.80
N HIS A 187 -4.04 14.56 12.09
CA HIS A 187 -5.38 15.11 12.20
C HIS A 187 -6.03 15.28 10.83
N LEU A 188 -7.34 15.04 10.72
CA LEU A 188 -8.09 15.24 9.48
C LEU A 188 -7.99 16.67 8.94
N ALA A 189 -7.93 17.67 9.84
CA ALA A 189 -7.80 19.07 9.47
C ALA A 189 -6.51 19.39 8.69
N ASP A 190 -5.45 18.61 8.91
CA ASP A 190 -4.15 18.83 8.27
C ASP A 190 -4.06 18.23 6.85
N MET A 191 -5.06 17.47 6.43
CA MET A 191 -5.01 16.67 5.20
C MET A 191 -4.78 17.51 3.93
N HIS A 192 -5.27 18.76 3.93
CA HIS A 192 -5.14 19.70 2.81
C HIS A 192 -4.05 20.77 3.05
N ASP A 193 -3.14 20.56 4.01
CA ASP A 193 -2.03 21.48 4.24
C ASP A 193 -1.09 21.45 3.03
N ARG A 194 -0.77 22.65 2.51
CA ARG A 194 0.12 22.83 1.36
C ARG A 194 1.54 22.24 1.55
N ARG A 195 1.94 21.92 2.77
CA ARG A 195 3.21 21.22 3.02
C ARG A 195 3.29 19.83 2.37
N PHE A 196 2.15 19.28 1.92
CA PHE A 196 2.07 18.00 1.22
C PHE A 196 1.97 18.13 -0.30
N ASP A 197 1.81 19.37 -0.84
CA ASP A 197 1.76 19.58 -2.28
C ASP A 197 3.02 19.04 -2.94
N PHE A 198 2.89 18.17 -3.94
CA PHE A 198 4.01 17.46 -4.54
C PHE A 198 5.10 18.39 -5.06
N VAL A 199 4.73 19.43 -5.84
CA VAL A 199 5.69 20.37 -6.41
C VAL A 199 6.50 21.03 -5.29
N ARG A 200 5.84 21.51 -4.25
CA ARG A 200 6.50 22.11 -3.10
C ARG A 200 7.42 21.14 -2.37
N VAL A 201 6.97 19.92 -2.12
CA VAL A 201 7.80 18.91 -1.44
C VAL A 201 9.05 18.59 -2.26
N LEU A 202 8.91 18.45 -3.59
CA LEU A 202 10.02 18.16 -4.50
C LEU A 202 11.04 19.33 -4.50
N GLU A 203 10.58 20.58 -4.58
CA GLU A 203 11.45 21.78 -4.50
C GLU A 203 12.17 21.89 -3.14
N GLU A 204 11.45 21.68 -2.03
CA GLU A 204 12.03 21.70 -0.69
C GLU A 204 13.09 20.59 -0.52
N LEU A 205 12.90 19.43 -1.14
CA LEU A 205 13.84 18.30 -1.08
C LEU A 205 15.14 18.58 -1.85
N GLU A 206 15.13 19.38 -2.91
CA GLU A 206 16.37 19.81 -3.56
C GLU A 206 17.26 20.63 -2.61
N THR A 207 16.63 21.52 -1.82
CA THR A 207 17.33 22.27 -0.78
C THR A 207 17.86 21.35 0.33
N VAL A 208 17.06 20.35 0.74
CA VAL A 208 17.47 19.35 1.74
C VAL A 208 18.67 18.54 1.23
N PHE A 209 18.63 18.03 0.01
CA PHE A 209 19.73 17.26 -0.60
C PHE A 209 21.01 18.09 -0.66
N THR A 210 20.94 19.30 -1.17
CA THR A 210 22.08 20.21 -1.22
C THR A 210 22.67 20.44 0.18
N SER A 211 21.84 20.67 1.20
CA SER A 211 22.27 20.89 2.58
C SER A 211 22.96 19.67 3.22
N LEU A 212 22.67 18.47 2.71
CA LEU A 212 23.25 17.21 3.16
C LEU A 212 24.44 16.75 2.28
N GLY A 213 24.79 17.51 1.25
CA GLY A 213 25.85 17.14 0.30
C GLY A 213 25.44 16.01 -0.66
N LEU A 214 24.15 15.78 -0.84
CA LEU A 214 23.58 14.77 -1.74
C LEU A 214 23.27 15.38 -3.10
N LYS A 215 23.39 14.57 -4.14
CA LYS A 215 22.90 14.89 -5.48
C LYS A 215 21.43 14.46 -5.62
N ARG A 216 20.73 15.06 -6.58
CA ARG A 216 19.33 14.75 -6.86
C ARG A 216 19.09 13.26 -7.17
N ASP A 217 20.06 12.64 -7.85
CA ASP A 217 19.97 11.23 -8.30
C ASP A 217 20.43 10.22 -7.23
N ASP A 218 20.95 10.68 -6.09
CA ASP A 218 21.39 9.76 -5.02
C ASP A 218 20.20 9.05 -4.35
N VAL A 219 19.00 9.68 -4.34
CA VAL A 219 17.78 9.13 -3.75
C VAL A 219 16.59 9.44 -4.66
N PRO A 220 16.15 8.49 -5.48
CA PRO A 220 14.96 8.65 -6.33
C PRO A 220 13.70 8.95 -5.51
N LEU A 221 12.89 9.89 -6.00
CA LEU A 221 11.63 10.31 -5.38
C LEU A 221 10.44 9.76 -6.17
N ILE A 222 9.57 9.04 -5.48
CA ILE A 222 8.35 8.42 -6.02
C ILE A 222 7.16 9.11 -5.36
N VAL A 223 6.28 9.73 -6.12
CA VAL A 223 5.09 10.40 -5.59
C VAL A 223 3.88 9.46 -5.61
N ALA A 224 3.03 9.52 -4.60
CA ALA A 224 1.90 8.62 -4.39
C ALA A 224 0.63 9.38 -3.98
N GLY A 225 -0.51 8.99 -4.54
CA GLY A 225 -1.82 9.55 -4.23
C GLY A 225 -2.42 10.39 -5.36
N GLY A 226 -3.63 10.07 -5.76
CA GLY A 226 -4.41 10.84 -6.74
C GLY A 226 -4.06 10.62 -8.21
N ILE A 227 -3.13 9.74 -8.52
CA ILE A 227 -2.62 9.54 -9.89
C ILE A 227 -3.53 8.56 -10.63
N ASN A 228 -4.10 8.99 -11.76
CA ASN A 228 -5.10 8.22 -12.50
C ASN A 228 -5.06 8.38 -14.01
N SER A 229 -4.11 9.15 -14.56
CA SER A 229 -3.99 9.39 -16.01
C SER A 229 -2.54 9.53 -16.44
N HIS A 230 -2.31 9.44 -17.75
CA HIS A 230 -1.01 9.69 -18.37
C HIS A 230 -0.53 11.14 -18.16
N GLU A 231 -1.47 12.11 -18.24
CA GLU A 231 -1.18 13.52 -18.03
C GLU A 231 -0.66 13.76 -16.60
N ALA A 232 -1.34 13.17 -15.59
CA ALA A 232 -0.90 13.27 -14.20
C ALA A 232 0.49 12.64 -13.99
N VAL A 233 0.79 11.51 -14.62
CA VAL A 233 2.13 10.91 -14.59
C VAL A 233 3.16 11.86 -15.18
N ARG A 234 2.88 12.43 -16.37
CA ARG A 234 3.78 13.36 -17.05
C ARG A 234 4.07 14.59 -16.20
N GLU A 235 3.03 15.27 -15.71
CA GLU A 235 3.16 16.47 -14.88
C GLU A 235 4.04 16.24 -13.65
N LEU A 236 3.88 15.08 -12.98
CA LEU A 236 4.66 14.75 -11.80
C LEU A 236 6.13 14.40 -12.11
N LEU A 237 6.37 13.72 -13.24
CA LEU A 237 7.74 13.45 -13.68
C LEU A 237 8.43 14.74 -14.14
N ASP A 238 7.73 15.62 -14.86
CA ASP A 238 8.22 16.94 -15.28
C ASP A 238 8.50 17.85 -14.06
N ALA A 239 7.73 17.71 -12.96
CA ALA A 239 7.96 18.40 -11.70
C ALA A 239 9.17 17.83 -10.92
N GLY A 240 9.82 16.78 -11.42
CA GLY A 240 11.04 16.22 -10.82
C GLY A 240 10.85 14.92 -10.05
N ALA A 241 9.70 14.27 -10.06
CA ALA A 241 9.58 12.91 -9.55
C ALA A 241 10.32 11.92 -10.48
N ASN A 242 10.88 10.84 -9.90
CA ASN A 242 11.50 9.75 -10.68
C ASN A 242 10.53 8.63 -11.01
N GLY A 243 9.37 8.61 -10.34
CA GLY A 243 8.31 7.63 -10.57
C GLY A 243 7.04 7.97 -9.81
N VAL A 244 5.99 7.22 -10.08
CA VAL A 244 4.68 7.38 -9.45
C VAL A 244 4.21 6.08 -8.82
N GLN A 245 3.56 6.16 -7.64
CA GLN A 245 2.98 4.99 -6.97
C GLN A 245 1.45 5.09 -6.95
N LEU A 246 0.79 4.01 -7.32
CA LEU A 246 -0.67 3.89 -7.33
C LEU A 246 -1.13 2.71 -6.46
N GLY A 247 -2.22 2.92 -5.72
CA GLY A 247 -2.88 1.86 -4.94
C GLY A 247 -4.19 1.42 -5.59
N THR A 248 -5.27 2.21 -5.41
CA THR A 248 -6.62 1.84 -5.83
C THR A 248 -6.74 1.44 -7.31
N PRO A 249 -6.11 2.13 -8.27
CA PRO A 249 -6.14 1.70 -9.67
C PRO A 249 -5.66 0.26 -9.89
N PHE A 250 -4.61 -0.16 -9.18
CA PHE A 250 -4.12 -1.54 -9.23
C PHE A 250 -5.00 -2.52 -8.46
N ALA A 251 -5.61 -2.11 -7.34
CA ALA A 251 -6.49 -2.97 -6.54
C ALA A 251 -7.73 -3.45 -7.33
N VAL A 252 -8.18 -2.68 -8.32
CA VAL A 252 -9.33 -3.00 -9.17
C VAL A 252 -8.96 -3.64 -10.51
N THR A 253 -7.69 -4.07 -10.68
CA THR A 253 -7.29 -4.82 -11.88
C THR A 253 -7.75 -6.29 -11.85
N GLU A 254 -7.72 -6.96 -13.00
CA GLU A 254 -8.05 -8.39 -13.12
C GLU A 254 -7.14 -9.25 -12.22
N GLU A 255 -5.86 -8.89 -12.12
CA GLU A 255 -4.84 -9.59 -11.35
C GLU A 255 -4.85 -9.25 -9.85
N GLY A 256 -5.57 -8.21 -9.42
CA GLY A 256 -5.75 -7.90 -8.00
C GLY A 256 -6.19 -9.14 -7.21
N ASP A 257 -5.58 -9.38 -6.05
CA ASP A 257 -5.72 -10.64 -5.30
C ASP A 257 -7.04 -10.75 -4.51
N ALA A 258 -7.77 -9.64 -4.36
CA ALA A 258 -9.03 -9.60 -3.65
C ALA A 258 -10.20 -10.20 -4.43
N HIS A 259 -11.24 -10.61 -3.69
CA HIS A 259 -12.49 -11.12 -4.25
C HIS A 259 -13.12 -10.13 -5.27
N PRO A 260 -13.79 -10.58 -6.35
CA PRO A 260 -14.44 -9.71 -7.33
C PRO A 260 -15.37 -8.64 -6.74
N ASN A 261 -16.10 -8.96 -5.66
CA ASN A 261 -16.93 -7.97 -4.96
C ASN A 261 -16.13 -6.81 -4.39
N PHE A 262 -14.88 -7.04 -3.90
CA PHE A 262 -14.01 -5.98 -3.44
C PHE A 262 -13.72 -4.98 -4.57
N LYS A 263 -13.30 -5.49 -5.72
CA LYS A 263 -13.00 -4.67 -6.90
C LYS A 263 -14.21 -3.86 -7.34
N ARG A 264 -15.40 -4.50 -7.38
CA ARG A 264 -16.65 -3.84 -7.75
C ARG A 264 -17.02 -2.72 -6.79
N VAL A 265 -16.96 -2.95 -5.47
CA VAL A 265 -17.22 -1.90 -4.45
C VAL A 265 -16.34 -0.69 -4.65
N LEU A 266 -15.07 -0.88 -4.94
CA LEU A 266 -14.16 0.24 -5.19
C LEU A 266 -14.43 0.92 -6.53
N ALA A 267 -14.73 0.14 -7.58
CA ALA A 267 -14.92 0.66 -8.92
C ALA A 267 -16.24 1.43 -9.10
N GLU A 268 -17.31 1.00 -8.40
CA GLU A 268 -18.65 1.59 -8.47
C GLU A 268 -18.87 2.71 -7.45
N ALA A 269 -17.96 2.92 -6.47
CA ALA A 269 -18.12 3.94 -5.45
C ALA A 269 -18.14 5.36 -6.04
N ALA A 270 -19.21 6.09 -5.79
CA ALA A 270 -19.32 7.51 -6.13
C ALA A 270 -18.47 8.38 -5.17
N PRO A 271 -18.09 9.61 -5.55
CA PRO A 271 -17.28 10.48 -4.69
C PRO A 271 -17.86 10.70 -3.29
N GLU A 272 -19.18 10.80 -3.18
CA GLU A 272 -19.92 10.97 -1.92
C GLU A 272 -19.94 9.70 -1.04
N ASP A 273 -19.61 8.55 -1.61
CA ASP A 273 -19.47 7.30 -0.87
C ASP A 273 -18.09 7.13 -0.23
N ILE A 274 -17.15 8.02 -0.51
CA ILE A 274 -15.81 7.96 0.02
C ILE A 274 -15.70 8.90 1.21
N VAL A 275 -15.41 8.34 2.39
CA VAL A 275 -15.39 9.09 3.65
C VAL A 275 -14.11 8.91 4.43
N GLU A 276 -13.78 9.93 5.19
CA GLU A 276 -12.69 9.94 6.16
C GLU A 276 -13.23 9.65 7.56
N PHE A 277 -12.40 8.94 8.36
CA PHE A 277 -12.72 8.62 9.75
C PHE A 277 -11.42 8.37 10.54
N VAL A 278 -11.51 8.27 11.87
CA VAL A 278 -10.36 7.91 12.70
C VAL A 278 -10.26 6.40 12.85
N SER A 279 -9.13 5.82 12.44
CA SER A 279 -8.85 4.39 12.54
C SER A 279 -8.50 3.96 13.97
N VAL A 280 -8.43 2.65 14.18
CA VAL A 280 -7.97 2.03 15.45
C VAL A 280 -6.51 2.34 15.79
N THR A 281 -5.73 2.84 14.83
CA THR A 281 -4.37 3.34 15.03
C THR A 281 -4.33 4.78 15.53
N GLY A 282 -5.46 5.45 15.64
CA GLY A 282 -5.57 6.87 15.95
C GLY A 282 -5.32 7.80 14.75
N LEU A 283 -4.94 7.25 13.61
CA LEU A 283 -4.70 8.02 12.40
C LEU A 283 -5.97 8.16 11.56
N PRO A 284 -6.14 9.28 10.86
CA PRO A 284 -7.14 9.43 9.81
C PRO A 284 -7.03 8.33 8.75
N ALA A 285 -8.17 7.85 8.29
CA ALA A 285 -8.26 6.86 7.23
C ALA A 285 -9.42 7.17 6.28
N ARG A 286 -9.35 6.65 5.03
CA ARG A 286 -10.36 6.85 4.00
C ARG A 286 -10.85 5.53 3.43
N ALA A 287 -12.17 5.37 3.33
CA ALA A 287 -12.81 4.16 2.85
C ALA A 287 -14.16 4.43 2.17
N VAL A 288 -14.69 3.42 1.48
CA VAL A 288 -16.04 3.44 0.93
C VAL A 288 -17.08 3.21 2.04
N LYS A 289 -18.18 3.94 2.01
CA LYS A 289 -19.36 3.81 2.88
C LYS A 289 -20.06 2.45 2.69
N THR A 290 -19.47 1.38 3.17
CA THR A 290 -20.16 0.09 3.23
C THR A 290 -21.19 0.05 4.36
N PRO A 291 -22.16 -0.91 4.36
CA PRO A 291 -23.15 -1.02 5.43
C PRO A 291 -22.51 -1.10 6.83
N TRP A 292 -21.37 -1.79 6.96
CA TRP A 292 -20.64 -1.84 8.23
C TRP A 292 -20.11 -0.47 8.63
N LEU A 293 -19.42 0.25 7.74
CA LEU A 293 -18.82 1.55 8.07
C LEU A 293 -19.89 2.58 8.41
N VAL A 294 -21.00 2.60 7.68
CA VAL A 294 -22.16 3.47 8.00
C VAL A 294 -22.70 3.18 9.40
N ARG A 295 -22.88 1.91 9.77
CA ARG A 295 -23.33 1.54 11.12
C ARG A 295 -22.32 1.98 12.18
N TYR A 296 -21.03 1.76 11.94
CA TYR A 296 -19.95 2.15 12.84
C TYR A 296 -19.94 3.66 13.08
N LEU A 297 -19.93 4.46 12.03
CA LEU A 297 -19.88 5.94 12.12
C LEU A 297 -21.09 6.51 12.85
N ARG A 298 -22.29 5.95 12.67
CA ARG A 298 -23.51 6.35 13.42
C ARG A 298 -23.39 6.09 14.92
N GLN A 299 -22.60 5.14 15.33
CA GLN A 299 -22.45 4.70 16.72
C GLN A 299 -21.13 5.14 17.34
N GLU A 300 -20.21 5.71 16.57
CA GLU A 300 -18.84 6.00 16.98
C GLU A 300 -18.76 6.79 18.28
N THR A 301 -19.52 7.89 18.41
CA THR A 301 -19.54 8.72 19.62
C THR A 301 -19.99 7.90 20.84
N LYS A 302 -21.10 7.14 20.72
CA LYS A 302 -21.61 6.31 21.82
C LYS A 302 -20.65 5.18 22.19
N ILE A 303 -19.94 4.63 21.19
CA ILE A 303 -18.93 3.60 21.41
C ILE A 303 -17.76 4.20 22.20
N ARG A 304 -17.25 5.36 21.79
CA ARG A 304 -16.18 6.08 22.49
C ARG A 304 -16.53 6.39 23.94
N GLU A 305 -17.72 6.92 24.22
CA GLU A 305 -18.19 7.22 25.56
C GLU A 305 -18.27 5.98 26.46
N LYS A 306 -18.67 4.82 25.91
CA LYS A 306 -18.83 3.56 26.67
C LYS A 306 -17.53 2.78 26.82
N VAL A 307 -16.63 2.86 25.86
CA VAL A 307 -15.48 1.95 25.70
C VAL A 307 -14.15 2.59 26.08
N GLY A 308 -14.09 3.93 26.16
CA GLY A 308 -12.87 4.72 26.37
C GLY A 308 -12.03 4.39 27.62
N ALA A 309 -12.54 3.57 28.55
CA ALA A 309 -11.79 3.12 29.72
C ALA A 309 -11.62 1.59 29.79
N LEU A 310 -12.18 0.83 28.85
CA LEU A 310 -12.19 -0.64 28.90
C LEU A 310 -11.24 -1.22 27.88
N LYS A 311 -10.28 -2.01 28.33
CA LYS A 311 -9.45 -2.85 27.47
C LYS A 311 -10.25 -4.08 27.04
N HIS A 312 -10.21 -4.40 25.78
CA HIS A 312 -10.86 -5.58 25.21
C HIS A 312 -9.86 -6.64 24.80
N ALA A 313 -10.25 -7.90 24.87
CA ALA A 313 -9.46 -8.97 24.27
C ALA A 313 -9.37 -8.75 22.74
N CYS A 314 -8.22 -9.06 22.17
CA CYS A 314 -8.07 -9.06 20.72
C CYS A 314 -8.93 -10.18 20.10
N PRO A 315 -9.90 -9.88 19.20
CA PRO A 315 -10.81 -10.90 18.69
C PRO A 315 -10.13 -12.00 17.89
N THR A 316 -8.98 -11.69 17.27
CA THR A 316 -8.24 -12.62 16.41
C THR A 316 -7.03 -13.25 17.11
N ALA A 317 -6.75 -12.92 18.37
CA ALA A 317 -5.54 -13.27 19.10
C ALA A 317 -4.21 -12.80 18.45
N LEU A 318 -4.22 -12.34 17.20
CA LEU A 318 -3.01 -11.94 16.45
C LEU A 318 -2.29 -10.74 17.05
N GLN A 319 -3.03 -9.82 17.72
CA GLN A 319 -2.47 -8.56 18.23
C GLN A 319 -1.67 -7.82 17.16
N CYS A 320 -2.25 -7.68 15.96
CA CYS A 320 -1.60 -7.22 14.73
C CYS A 320 -0.91 -5.86 14.82
N LEU A 321 -1.40 -4.95 15.70
CA LEU A 321 -0.87 -3.60 15.87
C LEU A 321 -0.14 -3.42 17.20
N SER A 322 0.95 -2.65 17.22
CA SER A 322 1.68 -2.27 18.43
C SER A 322 0.79 -1.46 19.38
N VAL A 323 -0.04 -0.56 18.83
CA VAL A 323 -1.06 0.21 19.58
C VAL A 323 -2.39 0.07 18.86
N CYS A 324 -3.47 -0.23 19.61
CA CYS A 324 -4.79 -0.50 19.05
C CYS A 324 -5.89 0.13 19.91
N GLY A 325 -6.72 1.00 19.31
CA GLY A 325 -7.81 1.67 20.05
C GLY A 325 -8.77 0.70 20.75
N TRP A 326 -9.12 -0.41 20.08
CA TRP A 326 -9.98 -1.43 20.65
C TRP A 326 -9.32 -2.19 21.81
N ARG A 327 -8.16 -2.79 21.57
CA ARG A 327 -7.47 -3.62 22.57
C ARG A 327 -7.00 -2.80 23.79
N ASP A 328 -6.45 -1.62 23.53
CA ASP A 328 -5.77 -0.82 24.55
C ASP A 328 -6.70 0.22 25.22
N GLY A 329 -7.96 0.33 24.76
CA GLY A 329 -8.96 1.23 25.32
C GLY A 329 -8.63 2.72 25.15
N ILE A 330 -8.06 3.10 24.01
CA ILE A 330 -7.65 4.49 23.77
C ILE A 330 -8.82 5.29 23.20
N GLU A 331 -9.42 6.15 24.03
CA GLU A 331 -10.65 6.90 23.73
C GLU A 331 -10.65 7.64 22.40
N LYS A 332 -9.51 8.26 22.04
CA LYS A 332 -9.38 9.07 20.80
C LYS A 332 -9.31 8.23 19.52
N PHE A 333 -9.11 6.92 19.64
CA PHE A 333 -8.93 6.03 18.50
C PHE A 333 -10.25 5.38 18.07
N GLY A 334 -10.27 4.79 16.88
CA GLY A 334 -11.39 3.95 16.48
C GLY A 334 -11.49 2.68 17.32
N HIS A 335 -12.71 2.19 17.53
CA HIS A 335 -12.99 1.04 18.40
C HIS A 335 -13.63 -0.11 17.60
N PHE A 336 -12.80 -0.84 16.85
CA PHE A 336 -13.18 -2.05 16.10
C PHE A 336 -11.95 -2.91 15.84
N CYS A 337 -12.11 -4.16 15.46
CA CYS A 337 -11.00 -4.98 14.99
C CYS A 337 -10.75 -4.72 13.50
N ILE A 338 -9.66 -4.01 13.17
CA ILE A 338 -9.31 -3.66 11.78
C ILE A 338 -9.01 -4.90 10.94
N ASP A 339 -8.28 -5.86 11.52
CA ASP A 339 -7.90 -7.11 10.87
C ASP A 339 -9.12 -7.89 10.37
N THR A 340 -10.11 -8.13 11.27
CA THR A 340 -11.37 -8.79 10.92
C THR A 340 -12.12 -8.06 9.80
N ARG A 341 -12.12 -6.72 9.81
CA ARG A 341 -12.85 -5.91 8.81
C ARG A 341 -12.15 -5.90 7.46
N LEU A 342 -10.84 -5.84 7.44
CA LEU A 342 -10.06 -5.93 6.19
C LEU A 342 -10.08 -7.35 5.61
N ALA A 343 -10.00 -8.38 6.45
CA ALA A 343 -10.16 -9.76 6.01
C ALA A 343 -11.58 -10.05 5.45
N ALA A 344 -12.62 -9.44 6.01
CA ALA A 344 -13.96 -9.52 5.44
C ALA A 344 -14.03 -8.84 4.06
N ALA A 345 -13.40 -7.67 3.91
CA ALA A 345 -13.32 -6.99 2.61
C ALA A 345 -12.55 -7.82 1.57
N LEU A 346 -11.41 -8.40 1.94
CA LEU A 346 -10.65 -9.32 1.07
C LEU A 346 -11.52 -10.44 0.49
N ARG A 347 -12.38 -11.04 1.33
CA ARG A 347 -13.32 -12.10 0.93
C ARG A 347 -14.57 -11.60 0.22
N GLY A 348 -14.72 -10.29 0.01
CA GLY A 348 -15.87 -9.70 -0.67
C GLY A 348 -17.14 -9.62 0.17
N ASP A 349 -17.04 -9.70 1.50
CA ASP A 349 -18.16 -9.47 2.42
C ASP A 349 -18.46 -7.97 2.54
N VAL A 350 -19.31 -7.48 1.64
CA VAL A 350 -19.68 -6.06 1.56
C VAL A 350 -20.42 -5.59 2.81
N ALA A 351 -21.16 -6.48 3.47
CA ALA A 351 -21.97 -6.13 4.64
C ALA A 351 -21.13 -5.86 5.89
N ASN A 352 -19.95 -6.49 6.01
CA ASN A 352 -19.11 -6.47 7.21
C ASN A 352 -17.70 -5.95 6.97
N GLY A 353 -17.25 -5.79 5.72
CA GLY A 353 -15.92 -5.39 5.35
C GLY A 353 -15.66 -3.89 5.46
N LEU A 354 -14.38 -3.54 5.67
CA LEU A 354 -13.82 -2.19 5.55
C LEU A 354 -13.05 -2.10 4.22
N PHE A 355 -13.53 -1.29 3.31
CA PHE A 355 -13.01 -1.17 1.95
C PHE A 355 -12.24 0.14 1.79
N PHE A 356 -10.93 0.10 1.98
CA PHE A 356 -10.07 1.27 1.79
C PHE A 356 -9.99 1.65 0.30
N ARG A 357 -10.10 2.96 0.02
CA ARG A 357 -10.06 3.52 -1.33
C ARG A 357 -9.48 4.94 -1.31
N GLY A 358 -8.69 5.29 -2.32
CA GLY A 358 -8.29 6.67 -2.60
C GLY A 358 -9.48 7.51 -3.08
N ARG A 359 -9.30 8.83 -3.05
CA ARG A 359 -10.39 9.79 -3.35
C ARG A 359 -10.71 9.89 -4.84
N GLU A 360 -9.68 9.82 -5.68
CA GLU A 360 -9.79 10.17 -7.10
C GLU A 360 -10.57 9.16 -7.94
N ALA A 361 -11.05 9.61 -9.08
CA ALA A 361 -11.68 8.76 -10.08
C ALA A 361 -10.69 7.68 -10.57
N LEU A 362 -11.22 6.53 -10.97
CA LEU A 362 -10.39 5.45 -11.51
C LEU A 362 -10.14 5.64 -13.01
N PRO A 363 -8.97 5.21 -13.52
CA PRO A 363 -8.57 5.39 -14.91
C PRO A 363 -9.58 4.86 -15.95
N PHE A 364 -10.26 3.77 -15.62
CA PHE A 364 -11.25 3.13 -16.50
C PHE A 364 -12.69 3.22 -15.97
N GLY A 365 -12.97 4.18 -15.06
CA GLY A 365 -14.27 4.26 -14.41
C GLY A 365 -14.60 2.98 -13.65
N SER A 366 -15.76 2.38 -13.88
CA SER A 366 -16.16 1.11 -13.23
C SER A 366 -15.63 -0.15 -13.95
N ALA A 367 -14.94 -0.02 -15.09
CA ALA A 367 -14.43 -1.16 -15.82
C ALA A 367 -13.20 -1.78 -15.14
N ILE A 368 -13.23 -3.10 -14.93
CA ILE A 368 -12.09 -3.88 -14.47
C ILE A 368 -11.24 -4.22 -15.68
N ARG A 369 -9.95 -3.88 -15.64
CA ARG A 369 -8.98 -4.08 -16.72
C ARG A 369 -7.73 -4.78 -16.19
N SER A 370 -6.89 -5.25 -17.11
CA SER A 370 -5.63 -5.89 -16.73
C SER A 370 -4.59 -4.89 -16.20
N VAL A 371 -3.61 -5.40 -15.46
CA VAL A 371 -2.40 -4.64 -15.08
C VAL A 371 -1.71 -4.07 -16.31
N HIS A 372 -1.63 -4.86 -17.38
CA HIS A 372 -1.04 -4.43 -18.65
C HIS A 372 -1.75 -3.20 -19.24
N ASP A 373 -3.11 -3.23 -19.32
CA ASP A 373 -3.89 -2.10 -19.85
C ASP A 373 -3.71 -0.84 -18.99
N LEU A 374 -3.65 -1.00 -17.66
CA LEU A 374 -3.43 0.11 -16.74
C LEU A 374 -2.05 0.75 -16.93
N ILE A 375 -1.00 -0.06 -16.97
CA ILE A 375 0.37 0.44 -17.17
C ILE A 375 0.50 1.08 -18.57
N GLU A 376 -0.08 0.48 -19.62
CA GLU A 376 -0.06 1.06 -20.97
C GLU A 376 -0.75 2.41 -21.00
N LEU A 377 -1.94 2.56 -20.40
CA LEU A 377 -2.63 3.84 -20.29
C LEU A 377 -1.76 4.89 -19.58
N LEU A 378 -1.18 4.55 -18.43
CA LEU A 378 -0.37 5.49 -17.65
C LEU A 378 0.89 5.95 -18.39
N LEU A 379 1.51 5.07 -19.18
CA LEU A 379 2.73 5.37 -19.93
C LEU A 379 2.50 6.06 -21.26
N THR A 380 1.36 5.83 -21.91
CA THR A 380 1.16 6.26 -23.32
C THR A 380 -0.08 7.12 -23.53
N GLY A 381 -1.01 7.16 -22.57
CA GLY A 381 -2.33 7.78 -22.75
C GLY A 381 -3.29 6.95 -23.62
N ALA A 382 -2.83 5.81 -24.15
CA ALA A 382 -3.63 4.99 -25.06
C ALA A 382 -4.52 4.01 -24.28
N THR A 383 -5.78 3.92 -24.68
CA THR A 383 -6.71 2.88 -24.20
C THR A 383 -6.96 1.86 -25.29
N ARG A 384 -6.70 0.58 -25.01
CA ARG A 384 -7.13 -0.48 -25.93
C ARG A 384 -8.64 -0.66 -25.86
N PRO A 385 -9.32 -0.92 -27.00
CA PRO A 385 -10.72 -1.31 -26.97
C PRO A 385 -10.91 -2.54 -26.08
N SER A 386 -11.96 -2.54 -25.25
CA SER A 386 -12.29 -3.70 -24.43
C SER A 386 -12.53 -4.92 -25.31
N VAL A 387 -11.85 -6.04 -25.03
CA VAL A 387 -12.04 -7.34 -25.69
C VAL A 387 -13.37 -7.99 -25.27
N ALA A 388 -14.18 -7.36 -24.44
CA ALA A 388 -15.46 -7.85 -23.92
C ALA A 388 -16.57 -8.07 -25.01
N GLY A 389 -16.21 -8.19 -26.29
CA GLY A 389 -17.14 -8.46 -27.40
C GLY A 389 -16.85 -9.70 -28.25
N ARG A 390 -15.79 -10.48 -27.97
CA ARG A 390 -15.40 -11.59 -28.86
C ARG A 390 -16.01 -12.96 -28.52
N TRP A 391 -16.71 -13.11 -27.42
CA TRP A 391 -17.31 -14.40 -27.05
C TRP A 391 -18.83 -14.51 -27.30
N ALA A 392 -19.45 -13.48 -27.87
CA ALA A 392 -20.88 -13.49 -28.18
C ALA A 392 -21.26 -14.13 -29.55
N PHE A 393 -20.30 -14.66 -30.30
CA PHE A 393 -20.53 -15.16 -31.67
C PHE A 393 -20.29 -16.67 -31.83
N PHE A 394 -20.20 -17.47 -30.77
CA PHE A 394 -20.02 -18.93 -30.86
C PHE A 394 -21.08 -19.75 -30.13
N LEU A 395 -22.26 -19.22 -29.93
CA LEU A 395 -23.45 -20.00 -29.57
C LEU A 395 -24.60 -19.58 -30.51
N GLY A 396 -24.53 -20.05 -31.73
CA GLY A 396 -25.59 -20.12 -32.73
C GLY A 396 -25.65 -21.53 -33.28
#